data_4e87a5af135022b0137089a957a93ad9
#
_entry.id   4e87a5af135022b0137089a957a93ad9
#
_cell.length_a   1.000
_cell.length_b   1.000
_cell.length_c   1.000
_cell.angle_alpha   90.00
_cell.angle_beta   90.00
_cell.angle_gamma   90.00
#
_symmetry.space_group_name_H-M   'P 1'
#
loop_
_entity.id
_entity.type
_entity.pdbx_description
1 polymer ?
#
loop_
_entity_poly.entity_id
_entity_poly.type
_entity_poly.pdbx_seq_one_letter_code
_entity_poly.pdbx_strand_id
1 'polypeptide(L)'
;MTSNAEGAKAFYGPLLGWEFQAGDQELYGGYVTAWLNGKPVAGIMQKQPEQSDFPDLWSTYLGSTDAEATLRAVSEAGGSVLFGPLDVPAQGFMGMVQDPSGAAIGVWQPTGMGGYGSV
;
A
#
# COMPACT_ATOMS: atom_id res chain seq x y z
N MET A 1 7.17 -0.12 0.13
CA MET A 1 7.95 -0.68 1.24
C MET A 1 9.44 -0.44 1.01
N THR A 2 10.15 0.01 2.00
CA THR A 2 11.55 0.41 1.87
C THR A 2 12.37 -0.02 3.08
N SER A 3 13.65 -0.27 2.86
CA SER A 3 14.61 -0.52 3.93
C SER A 3 15.09 0.77 4.62
N ASN A 4 14.77 1.94 4.06
CA ASN A 4 15.20 3.24 4.58
C ASN A 4 14.12 4.30 4.38
N ALA A 5 13.14 4.31 5.28
CA ALA A 5 12.02 5.25 5.19
C ALA A 5 12.48 6.71 5.32
N GLU A 6 13.46 7.01 6.19
CA GLU A 6 13.97 8.37 6.35
C GLU A 6 14.66 8.84 5.05
N GLY A 7 15.43 7.98 4.41
CA GLY A 7 16.05 8.28 3.12
C GLY A 7 15.04 8.49 2.02
N ALA A 8 13.98 7.70 2.01
CA ALA A 8 12.89 7.85 1.03
C ALA A 8 12.20 9.21 1.19
N LYS A 9 11.90 9.62 2.42
CA LYS A 9 11.30 10.93 2.68
C LYS A 9 12.23 12.06 2.23
N ALA A 10 13.52 11.94 2.53
CA ALA A 10 14.50 12.96 2.15
C ALA A 10 14.66 13.07 0.63
N PHE A 11 14.44 11.97 -0.09
CA PHE A 11 14.50 11.96 -1.56
C PHE A 11 13.23 12.50 -2.21
N TYR A 12 12.08 11.95 -1.82
CA TYR A 12 10.82 12.27 -2.50
C TYR A 12 10.21 13.59 -2.07
N GLY A 13 10.43 14.03 -0.83
CA GLY A 13 9.86 15.27 -0.33
C GLY A 13 10.24 16.47 -1.19
N PRO A 14 11.53 16.81 -1.31
CA PRO A 14 11.94 17.94 -2.14
C PRO A 14 11.67 17.72 -3.62
N LEU A 15 11.79 16.49 -4.10
CA LEU A 15 11.62 16.17 -5.53
C LEU A 15 10.17 16.37 -5.99
N LEU A 16 9.20 15.92 -5.19
CA LEU A 16 7.79 15.90 -5.60
C LEU A 16 6.92 16.88 -4.82
N GLY A 17 7.49 17.61 -3.87
CA GLY A 17 6.74 18.54 -3.06
C GLY A 17 5.83 17.84 -2.04
N TRP A 18 6.18 16.63 -1.63
CA TRP A 18 5.38 15.87 -0.68
C TRP A 18 5.67 16.30 0.76
N GLU A 19 4.62 16.32 1.56
CA GLU A 19 4.72 16.45 3.01
C GLU A 19 4.37 15.10 3.62
N PHE A 20 4.96 14.78 4.79
CA PHE A 20 4.82 13.46 5.38
C PHE A 20 4.19 13.54 6.76
N GLN A 21 3.31 12.57 7.05
CA GLN A 21 2.68 12.42 8.35
C GLN A 21 2.84 10.97 8.79
N ALA A 22 3.49 10.75 9.93
CA ALA A 22 3.65 9.42 10.49
C ALA A 22 2.34 8.93 11.09
N GLY A 23 2.01 7.67 10.88
CA GLY A 23 0.90 7.01 11.51
C GLY A 23 1.24 6.52 12.91
N ASP A 24 0.25 5.94 13.58
CA ASP A 24 0.43 5.36 14.91
C ASP A 24 1.38 4.17 14.83
N GLN A 25 2.43 4.19 15.64
CA GLN A 25 3.46 3.15 15.61
C GLN A 25 2.89 1.77 15.99
N GLU A 26 1.97 1.72 16.95
CA GLU A 26 1.39 0.46 17.39
C GLU A 26 0.41 -0.12 16.37
N LEU A 27 -0.40 0.75 15.73
CA LEU A 27 -1.42 0.30 14.78
C LEU A 27 -0.86 0.04 13.40
N TYR A 28 0.11 0.87 12.94
CA TYR A 28 0.53 0.89 11.54
C TYR A 28 2.02 0.60 11.34
N GLY A 29 2.75 0.24 12.40
CA GLY A 29 4.17 -0.11 12.31
C GLY A 29 5.06 0.99 11.74
N GLY A 30 4.71 2.25 12.00
CA GLY A 30 5.48 3.38 11.50
C GLY A 30 5.17 3.77 10.06
N TYR A 31 4.02 3.37 9.56
CA TYR A 31 3.56 3.76 8.23
C TYR A 31 3.47 5.28 8.10
N VAL A 32 4.01 5.79 7.00
CA VAL A 32 4.04 7.23 6.73
C VAL A 32 3.17 7.53 5.52
N THR A 33 2.26 8.49 5.66
CA THR A 33 1.46 8.96 4.53
C THR A 33 2.12 10.19 3.92
N ALA A 34 2.26 10.18 2.59
CA ALA A 34 2.73 11.32 1.82
C ALA A 34 1.52 12.14 1.35
N TRP A 35 1.62 13.45 1.50
CA TRP A 35 0.55 14.40 1.17
C TRP A 35 1.02 15.39 0.12
N LEU A 36 0.14 15.71 -0.81
CA LEU A 36 0.38 16.76 -1.82
C LEU A 36 -0.88 17.63 -1.91
N ASN A 37 -0.69 18.94 -1.66
CA ASN A 37 -1.80 19.90 -1.72
C ASN A 37 -2.97 19.49 -0.82
N GLY A 38 -2.66 18.98 0.38
CA GLY A 38 -3.66 18.59 1.35
C GLY A 38 -4.35 17.27 1.08
N LYS A 39 -3.86 16.48 0.11
CA LYS A 39 -4.43 15.17 -0.24
C LYS A 39 -3.40 14.07 -0.08
N PRO A 40 -3.79 12.90 0.44
CA PRO A 40 -2.88 11.76 0.51
C PRO A 40 -2.63 11.21 -0.89
N VAL A 41 -1.36 10.97 -1.22
CA VAL A 41 -0.97 10.52 -2.56
C VAL A 41 -0.20 9.21 -2.55
N ALA A 42 0.46 8.86 -1.44
CA ALA A 42 1.27 7.66 -1.37
C ALA A 42 1.48 7.25 0.09
N GLY A 43 2.02 6.06 0.28
CA GLY A 43 2.41 5.58 1.59
C GLY A 43 3.82 5.02 1.56
N ILE A 44 4.56 5.23 2.64
CA ILE A 44 5.90 4.69 2.81
C ILE A 44 5.89 3.83 4.05
N MET A 45 6.38 2.59 3.93
CA MET A 45 6.46 1.68 5.05
C MET A 45 7.88 1.15 5.17
N GLN A 46 8.44 1.29 6.38
CA GLN A 46 9.74 0.72 6.71
C GLN A 46 9.61 -0.79 6.79
N LYS A 47 10.48 -1.51 6.09
CA LYS A 47 10.51 -2.97 6.18
C LYS A 47 10.81 -3.41 7.61
N GLN A 48 10.11 -4.43 8.05
CA GLN A 48 10.37 -5.09 9.33
C GLN A 48 11.43 -6.17 9.14
N PRO A 49 12.08 -6.64 10.23
CA PRO A 49 13.13 -7.67 10.08
C PRO A 49 12.69 -8.92 9.33
N GLU A 50 11.46 -9.36 9.50
CA GLU A 50 10.90 -10.53 8.81
C GLU A 50 10.67 -10.29 7.31
N GLN A 51 10.76 -9.04 6.87
CA GLN A 51 10.57 -8.66 5.47
C GLN A 51 11.89 -8.36 4.76
N SER A 52 13.02 -8.64 5.40
CA SER A 52 14.34 -8.24 4.90
C SER A 52 14.67 -8.85 3.54
N ASP A 53 14.09 -10.00 3.20
CA ASP A 53 14.34 -10.67 1.91
C ASP A 53 13.54 -10.05 0.76
N PHE A 54 12.56 -9.20 1.05
CA PHE A 54 11.81 -8.53 -0.01
C PHE A 54 12.58 -7.32 -0.52
N PRO A 55 12.54 -7.05 -1.84
CA PRO A 55 13.21 -5.87 -2.37
C PRO A 55 12.48 -4.60 -1.98
N ASP A 56 13.22 -3.49 -1.96
CA ASP A 56 12.61 -2.17 -1.88
C ASP A 56 11.94 -1.89 -3.22
N LEU A 57 10.65 -1.54 -3.21
CA LEU A 57 9.95 -1.26 -4.45
C LEU A 57 8.68 -0.47 -4.20
N TRP A 58 8.17 0.10 -5.27
CA TRP A 58 6.85 0.69 -5.29
C TRP A 58 5.81 -0.36 -5.64
N SER A 59 4.66 -0.30 -4.97
CA SER A 59 3.52 -1.14 -5.29
C SER A 59 2.34 -0.26 -5.66
N THR A 60 1.65 -0.65 -6.72
CA THR A 60 0.41 0.00 -7.12
C THR A 60 -0.76 -0.75 -6.51
N TYR A 61 -1.76 -0.02 -6.02
CA TYR A 61 -2.98 -0.61 -5.47
C TYR A 61 -4.18 -0.19 -6.31
N LEU A 62 -4.97 -1.17 -6.72
CA LEU A 62 -6.24 -0.93 -7.40
C LEU A 62 -7.36 -0.82 -6.37
N GLY A 63 -8.21 0.19 -6.51
CA GLY A 63 -9.36 0.36 -5.65
C GLY A 63 -10.40 -0.72 -5.87
N SER A 64 -11.02 -1.18 -4.80
CA SER A 64 -12.08 -2.18 -4.85
C SER A 64 -13.16 -1.81 -3.84
N THR A 65 -14.41 -2.06 -4.18
CA THR A 65 -15.52 -1.90 -3.24
C THR A 65 -15.71 -3.15 -2.38
N ASP A 66 -15.08 -4.26 -2.76
CA ASP A 66 -15.16 -5.53 -2.02
C ASP A 66 -13.87 -6.31 -2.28
N ALA A 67 -12.88 -6.14 -1.41
CA ALA A 67 -11.57 -6.75 -1.58
C ALA A 67 -11.66 -8.29 -1.60
N GLU A 68 -12.50 -8.87 -0.75
CA GLU A 68 -12.64 -10.34 -0.71
C GLU A 68 -13.15 -10.88 -2.03
N ALA A 69 -14.18 -10.25 -2.61
CA ALA A 69 -14.72 -10.67 -3.90
C ALA A 69 -13.69 -10.49 -5.03
N THR A 70 -12.92 -9.40 -5.00
CA THR A 70 -11.87 -9.16 -5.99
C THR A 70 -10.79 -10.23 -5.90
N LEU A 71 -10.35 -10.60 -4.70
CA LEU A 71 -9.33 -11.64 -4.54
C LEU A 71 -9.83 -12.99 -5.05
N ARG A 72 -11.09 -13.33 -4.80
CA ARG A 72 -11.67 -14.56 -5.36
C ARG A 72 -11.68 -14.53 -6.88
N ALA A 73 -12.05 -13.40 -7.47
CA ALA A 73 -12.09 -13.26 -8.92
C ALA A 73 -10.70 -13.41 -9.55
N VAL A 74 -9.65 -12.96 -8.88
CA VAL A 74 -8.27 -13.15 -9.33
C VAL A 74 -7.94 -14.63 -9.46
N SER A 75 -8.27 -15.43 -8.45
CA SER A 75 -8.02 -16.88 -8.49
C SER A 75 -8.80 -17.55 -9.61
N GLU A 76 -10.06 -17.17 -9.80
CA GLU A 76 -10.90 -17.71 -10.86
C GLU A 76 -10.40 -17.34 -12.27
N ALA A 77 -9.73 -16.21 -12.40
CA ALA A 77 -9.21 -15.73 -13.67
C ALA A 77 -7.78 -16.23 -13.97
N GLY A 78 -7.26 -17.14 -13.16
CA GLY A 78 -5.94 -17.73 -13.40
C GLY A 78 -4.78 -17.05 -12.72
N GLY A 79 -5.03 -16.03 -11.92
CA GLY A 79 -4.02 -15.40 -11.09
C GLY A 79 -3.85 -16.09 -9.74
N SER A 80 -3.06 -15.50 -8.87
CA SER A 80 -2.79 -16.05 -7.55
C SER A 80 -2.95 -14.97 -6.49
N VAL A 81 -3.47 -15.32 -5.33
CA VAL A 81 -3.53 -14.43 -4.18
C VAL A 81 -2.30 -14.67 -3.33
N LEU A 82 -1.46 -13.63 -3.17
CA LEU A 82 -0.27 -13.73 -2.34
C LEU A 82 -0.60 -13.60 -0.87
N PHE A 83 -1.47 -12.64 -0.52
CA PHE A 83 -2.03 -12.52 0.82
C PHE A 83 -3.30 -11.65 0.79
N GLY A 84 -4.07 -11.74 1.85
CA GLY A 84 -5.25 -10.92 2.10
C GLY A 84 -6.56 -11.67 1.95
N PRO A 85 -7.66 -11.00 2.24
CA PRO A 85 -7.74 -9.59 2.66
C PRO A 85 -7.23 -9.40 4.09
N LEU A 86 -6.45 -8.34 4.31
CA LEU A 86 -5.96 -7.95 5.61
C LEU A 86 -6.68 -6.70 6.09
N ASP A 87 -7.13 -6.71 7.33
CA ASP A 87 -7.75 -5.54 7.94
C ASP A 87 -6.65 -4.54 8.34
N VAL A 88 -6.72 -3.34 7.78
CA VAL A 88 -5.90 -2.21 8.21
C VAL A 88 -6.79 -1.34 9.09
N PRO A 89 -6.62 -1.36 10.42
CA PRO A 89 -7.56 -0.75 11.35
C PRO A 89 -7.90 0.70 10.99
N ALA A 90 -9.19 1.00 10.93
CA ALA A 90 -9.76 2.31 10.61
C ALA A 90 -9.43 2.84 9.20
N GLN A 91 -8.73 2.06 8.37
CA GLN A 91 -8.35 2.47 7.02
C GLN A 91 -9.08 1.69 5.93
N GLY A 92 -9.09 0.37 6.03
CA GLY A 92 -9.72 -0.49 5.04
C GLY A 92 -9.15 -1.89 5.02
N PHE A 93 -9.27 -2.55 3.88
CA PHE A 93 -8.75 -3.89 3.67
C PHE A 93 -7.80 -3.90 2.48
N MET A 94 -6.73 -4.68 2.58
CA MET A 94 -5.75 -4.77 1.52
C MET A 94 -5.42 -6.21 1.17
N GLY A 95 -4.97 -6.43 -0.06
CA GLY A 95 -4.45 -7.70 -0.50
C GLY A 95 -3.40 -7.50 -1.57
N MET A 96 -2.64 -8.55 -1.83
CA MET A 96 -1.64 -8.55 -2.89
C MET A 96 -1.85 -9.79 -3.74
N VAL A 97 -1.86 -9.60 -5.04
CA VAL A 97 -2.13 -10.67 -6.00
C VAL A 97 -1.06 -10.67 -7.09
N GLN A 98 -1.00 -11.77 -7.81
CA GLN A 98 -0.20 -11.88 -9.04
C GLN A 98 -1.13 -12.19 -10.20
N ASP A 99 -0.85 -11.58 -11.35
CA ASP A 99 -1.54 -11.95 -12.57
C ASP A 99 -0.98 -13.28 -13.11
N PRO A 100 -1.56 -13.87 -14.18
CA PRO A 100 -1.08 -15.15 -14.68
C PRO A 100 0.38 -15.14 -15.13
N SER A 101 0.95 -13.98 -15.44
CA SER A 101 2.37 -13.86 -15.81
C SER A 101 3.31 -13.71 -14.61
N GLY A 102 2.76 -13.56 -13.40
CA GLY A 102 3.53 -13.40 -12.18
C GLY A 102 3.77 -11.96 -11.75
N ALA A 103 3.18 -10.98 -12.42
CA ALA A 103 3.31 -9.59 -12.02
C ALA A 103 2.40 -9.31 -10.80
N ALA A 104 2.97 -8.67 -9.79
CA ALA A 104 2.26 -8.39 -8.55
C ALA A 104 1.57 -7.02 -8.58
N ILE A 105 0.37 -6.97 -8.03
CA ILE A 105 -0.37 -5.71 -7.86
C ILE A 105 -1.20 -5.79 -6.59
N GLY A 106 -1.41 -4.65 -5.93
CA GLY A 106 -2.21 -4.58 -4.72
C GLY A 106 -3.67 -4.32 -4.99
N VAL A 107 -4.51 -4.71 -4.03
CA VAL A 107 -5.94 -4.41 -4.01
C VAL A 107 -6.22 -3.67 -2.71
N TRP A 108 -6.99 -2.59 -2.80
CA TRP A 108 -7.31 -1.76 -1.66
C TRP A 108 -8.80 -1.45 -1.61
N GLN A 109 -9.43 -1.78 -0.49
CA GLN A 109 -10.82 -1.41 -0.21
C GLN A 109 -10.83 -0.37 0.91
N PRO A 110 -11.03 0.92 0.59
CA PRO A 110 -11.03 1.96 1.63
C PRO A 110 -12.30 1.91 2.47
N THR A 111 -12.18 2.28 3.74
CA THR A 111 -13.32 2.35 4.65
C THR A 111 -14.10 3.64 4.49
N GLY A 112 -13.44 4.77 4.31
CA GLY A 112 -14.09 6.07 4.30
C GLY A 112 -13.87 6.91 3.06
N MET A 113 -13.04 6.47 2.13
CA MET A 113 -12.63 7.25 0.97
C MET A 113 -12.48 6.31 -0.22
N GLY A 114 -12.83 6.74 -1.43
CA GLY A 114 -12.77 5.90 -2.63
C GLY A 114 -11.38 5.66 -3.19
N GLY A 115 -10.34 5.84 -2.38
CA GLY A 115 -8.94 5.77 -2.78
C GLY A 115 -8.23 7.02 -2.35
N TYR A 116 -6.98 7.24 -2.79
CA TYR A 116 -6.27 8.47 -2.48
C TYR A 116 -6.84 9.64 -3.28
N GLY A 117 -6.87 10.81 -2.65
CA GLY A 117 -7.58 11.97 -3.18
C GLY A 117 -7.03 12.57 -4.46
N SER A 118 -5.85 12.16 -4.90
CA SER A 118 -5.22 12.68 -6.12
C SER A 118 -5.28 11.73 -7.30
N VAL A 119 -5.94 10.60 -7.17
CA VAL A 119 -6.06 9.62 -8.26
C VAL A 119 -7.39 9.74 -8.96
#